data_2024a9218352e03efbc1b1dbf90884e4
#
_entry.id   2024a9218352e03efbc1b1dbf90884e4
#
_cell.length_a   1.000
_cell.length_b   1.000
_cell.length_c   1.000
_cell.angle_alpha   90.00
_cell.angle_beta   90.00
_cell.angle_gamma   90.00
#
_symmetry.space_group_name_H-M   'P 1'
#
loop_
_entity.id
_entity.type
_entity.pdbx_description
1 polymer ?
#
loop_
_entity_poly.entity_id
_entity_poly.type
_entity_poly.pdbx_seq_one_letter_code
_entity_poly.pdbx_strand_id
1 'polypeptide(L)'
;MIYYRYIKNTLYALMMFGIILTSQVHASEFKVGFAKMPITPNLIDEWEDTNNDAQFDPDIDKWTDINGNGRFDAVWMAGFQNKRAAQGIKDDLMSVAVVIDDGQTRIGIISADTIGLMRKFVLSVREDVPAEWGLDYIMVHATPVSYTHLTLPTIPQ
;
A
#
# COMPACT_ATOMS: atom_id res chain seq x y z
N MET A 1 50.88 42.49 35.49
CA MET A 1 50.84 41.88 34.13
C MET A 1 50.61 40.37 34.14
N ILE A 2 51.01 39.60 35.14
CA ILE A 2 50.85 38.12 35.23
C ILE A 2 49.38 37.71 35.46
N TYR A 3 48.62 38.39 36.31
CA TYR A 3 47.21 38.06 36.60
C TYR A 3 46.29 38.17 35.39
N TYR A 4 46.47 39.12 34.52
CA TYR A 4 45.66 39.28 33.32
C TYR A 4 45.81 38.11 32.34
N ARG A 5 47.02 37.55 32.27
CA ARG A 5 47.31 36.39 31.39
C ARG A 5 46.64 35.11 31.88
N TYR A 6 46.55 34.90 33.19
CA TYR A 6 45.84 33.76 33.79
C TYR A 6 44.33 33.84 33.57
N ILE A 7 43.75 35.00 33.81
CA ILE A 7 42.30 35.21 33.61
C ILE A 7 41.91 34.98 32.14
N LYS A 8 42.70 35.46 31.19
CA LYS A 8 42.46 35.30 29.77
C LYS A 8 42.53 33.81 29.34
N ASN A 9 43.52 33.08 29.82
CA ASN A 9 43.69 31.67 29.49
C ASN A 9 42.58 30.81 30.10
N THR A 10 42.10 31.12 31.31
CA THR A 10 41.00 30.44 31.95
C THR A 10 39.68 30.69 31.21
N LEU A 11 39.48 31.92 30.70
CA LEU A 11 38.28 32.25 29.90
C LEU A 11 38.27 31.51 28.56
N TYR A 12 39.42 31.40 27.87
CA TYR A 12 39.50 30.60 26.64
C TYR A 12 39.29 29.11 26.87
N ALA A 13 39.79 28.55 27.97
CA ALA A 13 39.58 27.15 28.33
C ALA A 13 38.11 26.88 28.64
N LEU A 14 37.42 27.78 29.33
CA LEU A 14 35.96 27.68 29.59
C LEU A 14 35.14 27.81 28.31
N MET A 15 35.53 28.72 27.40
CA MET A 15 34.83 28.92 26.13
C MET A 15 35.01 27.72 25.18
N MET A 16 36.21 27.11 25.13
CA MET A 16 36.47 25.90 24.37
C MET A 16 35.74 24.68 24.96
N PHE A 17 35.64 24.57 26.29
CA PHE A 17 34.88 23.50 26.97
C PHE A 17 33.37 23.63 26.75
N GLY A 18 32.84 24.87 26.69
CA GLY A 18 31.42 25.12 26.37
C GLY A 18 31.04 24.75 24.92
N ILE A 19 31.96 24.87 23.95
CA ILE A 19 31.72 24.51 22.55
C ILE A 19 31.70 22.98 22.35
N ILE A 20 32.45 22.21 23.15
CA ILE A 20 32.48 20.75 23.07
C ILE A 20 31.20 20.13 23.62
N LEU A 21 30.49 20.80 24.54
CA LEU A 21 29.25 20.31 25.15
C LEU A 21 28.01 20.45 24.28
N THR A 22 28.07 21.19 23.15
CA THR A 22 26.88 21.46 22.32
C THR A 22 26.70 20.57 21.09
N SER A 23 27.61 19.65 20.84
CA SER A 23 27.51 18.77 19.66
C SER A 23 27.20 17.29 20.03
N GLN A 24 26.18 17.07 20.85
CA GLN A 24 25.50 15.77 20.86
C GLN A 24 24.59 15.72 19.63
N VAL A 25 25.15 15.37 18.49
CA VAL A 25 24.36 14.93 17.36
C VAL A 25 23.74 13.58 17.78
N HIS A 26 22.51 13.62 18.30
CA HIS A 26 21.73 12.41 18.42
C HIS A 26 21.39 11.99 16.99
N ALA A 27 22.13 11.02 16.48
CA ALA A 27 21.67 10.30 15.30
C ALA A 27 20.36 9.62 15.72
N SER A 28 19.23 10.13 15.25
CA SER A 28 17.94 9.47 15.44
C SER A 28 18.04 8.08 14.77
N GLU A 29 17.61 7.06 15.49
CA GLU A 29 17.61 5.70 14.96
C GLU A 29 16.57 5.61 13.84
N PHE A 30 17.03 5.43 12.61
CA PHE A 30 16.17 5.26 11.46
C PHE A 30 15.64 3.83 11.43
N LYS A 31 14.31 3.67 11.51
CA LYS A 31 13.62 2.37 11.52
C LYS A 31 12.75 2.20 10.30
N VAL A 32 12.75 1.01 9.74
CA VAL A 32 11.87 0.63 8.63
C VAL A 32 11.23 -0.70 8.96
N GLY A 33 9.90 -0.76 8.83
CA GLY A 33 9.12 -1.97 8.92
C GLY A 33 8.32 -2.19 7.63
N PHE A 34 8.04 -3.45 7.29
CA PHE A 34 7.15 -3.76 6.18
C PHE A 34 6.28 -4.97 6.50
N ALA A 35 5.13 -5.02 5.86
CA ALA A 35 4.21 -6.15 5.88
C ALA A 35 3.55 -6.30 4.51
N LYS A 36 3.11 -7.52 4.20
CA LYS A 36 2.28 -7.78 3.01
C LYS A 36 1.18 -8.77 3.34
N MET A 37 0.05 -8.63 2.66
CA MET A 37 -1.07 -9.57 2.77
C MET A 37 -1.79 -9.70 1.43
N PRO A 38 -2.39 -10.88 1.14
CA PRO A 38 -3.23 -11.04 -0.03
C PRO A 38 -4.53 -10.25 0.15
N ILE A 39 -4.98 -9.64 -0.96
CA ILE A 39 -6.25 -8.91 -1.07
C ILE A 39 -7.09 -9.45 -2.24
N THR A 40 -6.76 -10.62 -2.74
CA THR A 40 -7.47 -11.26 -3.85
C THR A 40 -8.92 -11.49 -3.45
N PRO A 41 -9.92 -10.99 -4.21
CA PRO A 41 -11.30 -11.26 -3.93
C PRO A 41 -11.63 -12.74 -4.23
N ASN A 42 -12.56 -13.31 -3.48
CA ASN A 42 -13.09 -14.62 -3.80
C ASN A 42 -13.93 -14.52 -5.08
N LEU A 43 -13.76 -15.48 -6.00
CA LEU A 43 -14.70 -15.69 -7.08
C LEU A 43 -15.94 -16.37 -6.46
N ILE A 44 -17.10 -15.73 -6.65
CA ILE A 44 -18.35 -16.22 -6.03
C ILE A 44 -19.06 -17.15 -7.00
N ASP A 45 -19.34 -16.66 -8.22
CA ASP A 45 -20.02 -17.44 -9.25
C ASP A 45 -19.07 -17.88 -10.36
N GLU A 46 -19.41 -18.99 -10.98
CA GLU A 46 -18.68 -19.57 -12.11
C GLU A 46 -19.42 -19.34 -13.42
N TRP A 47 -18.67 -19.16 -14.50
CA TRP A 47 -19.24 -19.00 -15.83
C TRP A 47 -18.38 -19.64 -16.93
N GLU A 48 -19.03 -19.98 -18.03
CA GLU A 48 -18.43 -20.55 -19.23
C GLU A 48 -18.63 -19.57 -20.41
N ASP A 49 -17.54 -19.10 -20.99
CA ASP A 49 -17.55 -18.26 -22.19
C ASP A 49 -17.96 -19.10 -23.40
N THR A 50 -19.25 -19.12 -23.71
CA THR A 50 -19.84 -20.03 -24.72
C THR A 50 -19.49 -19.60 -26.15
N ASN A 51 -19.33 -18.31 -26.39
CA ASN A 51 -19.06 -17.74 -27.71
C ASN A 51 -17.59 -17.37 -27.92
N ASN A 52 -16.73 -17.55 -26.92
CA ASN A 52 -15.29 -17.26 -26.92
C ASN A 52 -14.96 -15.78 -27.22
N ASP A 53 -15.75 -14.84 -26.70
CA ASP A 53 -15.48 -13.41 -26.86
C ASP A 53 -14.85 -12.75 -25.63
N ALA A 54 -14.59 -13.51 -24.58
CA ALA A 54 -14.03 -13.09 -23.29
C ALA A 54 -14.88 -12.03 -22.56
N GLN A 55 -16.17 -11.97 -22.83
CA GLN A 55 -17.13 -11.09 -22.19
C GLN A 55 -18.31 -11.89 -21.66
N PHE A 56 -18.75 -11.60 -20.45
CA PHE A 56 -19.91 -12.26 -19.88
C PHE A 56 -21.21 -11.65 -20.42
N ASP A 57 -22.07 -12.49 -20.99
CA ASP A 57 -23.42 -12.15 -21.40
C ASP A 57 -24.41 -13.20 -20.85
N PRO A 58 -25.29 -12.83 -19.92
CA PRO A 58 -26.20 -13.80 -19.28
C PRO A 58 -27.18 -14.45 -20.26
N ASP A 59 -27.41 -13.89 -21.45
CA ASP A 59 -28.29 -14.45 -22.47
C ASP A 59 -27.57 -15.47 -23.37
N ILE A 60 -26.23 -15.51 -23.33
CA ILE A 60 -25.39 -16.37 -24.19
C ILE A 60 -24.59 -17.35 -23.34
N ASP A 61 -23.98 -16.87 -22.25
CA ASP A 61 -23.05 -17.64 -21.46
C ASP A 61 -23.77 -18.44 -20.37
N LYS A 62 -23.22 -19.63 -20.11
CA LYS A 62 -23.69 -20.43 -18.99
C LYS A 62 -23.02 -19.93 -17.71
N TRP A 63 -23.80 -19.84 -16.65
CA TRP A 63 -23.26 -19.50 -15.34
C TRP A 63 -23.99 -20.24 -14.22
N THR A 64 -23.34 -20.34 -13.07
CA THR A 64 -23.84 -21.00 -11.88
C THR A 64 -23.91 -20.01 -10.73
N ASP A 65 -25.12 -19.79 -10.22
CA ASP A 65 -25.36 -18.99 -9.01
C ASP A 65 -25.04 -19.88 -7.79
N ILE A 66 -23.80 -19.75 -7.28
CA ILE A 66 -23.30 -20.59 -6.18
C ILE A 66 -23.90 -20.14 -4.85
N ASN A 67 -24.12 -18.85 -4.66
CA ASN A 67 -24.67 -18.32 -3.42
C ASN A 67 -26.21 -18.25 -3.38
N GLY A 68 -26.90 -18.55 -4.49
CA GLY A 68 -28.34 -18.63 -4.58
C GLY A 68 -29.08 -17.29 -4.49
N ASN A 69 -28.45 -16.20 -4.86
CA ASN A 69 -29.04 -14.87 -4.76
C ASN A 69 -29.76 -14.39 -6.03
N GLY A 70 -29.75 -15.18 -7.10
CA GLY A 70 -30.40 -14.91 -8.38
C GLY A 70 -29.70 -13.90 -9.27
N ARG A 71 -28.42 -13.58 -8.99
CA ARG A 71 -27.60 -12.65 -9.76
C ARG A 71 -26.23 -13.27 -10.02
N PHE A 72 -25.58 -12.85 -11.09
CA PHE A 72 -24.20 -13.21 -11.34
C PHE A 72 -23.27 -12.27 -10.57
N ASP A 73 -22.55 -12.81 -9.60
CA ASP A 73 -21.61 -12.11 -8.75
C ASP A 73 -20.18 -12.28 -9.27
N ALA A 74 -19.77 -11.38 -10.16
CA ALA A 74 -18.48 -11.43 -10.83
C ALA A 74 -17.41 -10.57 -10.15
N VAL A 75 -16.16 -11.02 -10.23
CA VAL A 75 -15.01 -10.17 -10.12
C VAL A 75 -14.68 -9.60 -11.50
N TRP A 76 -15.00 -8.33 -11.71
CA TRP A 76 -14.82 -7.68 -12.99
C TRP A 76 -13.34 -7.27 -13.18
N MET A 77 -12.75 -7.73 -14.26
CA MET A 77 -11.37 -7.39 -14.60
C MET A 77 -11.27 -5.98 -15.15
N ALA A 78 -10.21 -5.31 -14.76
CA ALA A 78 -9.85 -4.00 -15.30
C ALA A 78 -9.39 -4.10 -16.77
N GLY A 79 -9.52 -3.01 -17.52
CA GLY A 79 -9.08 -2.88 -18.91
C GLY A 79 -10.06 -2.10 -19.75
N PHE A 80 -9.75 -1.99 -21.06
CA PHE A 80 -10.53 -1.19 -21.99
C PHE A 80 -11.81 -1.87 -22.51
N GLN A 81 -11.98 -3.15 -22.25
CA GLN A 81 -13.18 -3.91 -22.63
C GLN A 81 -14.11 -4.06 -21.43
N ASN A 82 -15.41 -3.93 -21.67
CA ASN A 82 -16.44 -4.13 -20.66
C ASN A 82 -16.78 -5.61 -20.49
N LYS A 83 -17.52 -5.92 -19.41
CA LYS A 83 -18.08 -7.28 -19.15
C LYS A 83 -17.05 -8.41 -19.02
N ARG A 84 -15.80 -8.11 -18.71
CA ARG A 84 -14.75 -9.12 -18.52
C ARG A 84 -14.81 -9.66 -17.09
N ALA A 85 -15.54 -10.73 -16.90
CA ALA A 85 -15.59 -11.44 -15.62
C ALA A 85 -14.39 -12.39 -15.50
N ALA A 86 -13.74 -12.42 -14.33
CA ALA A 86 -12.66 -13.35 -14.08
C ALA A 86 -13.18 -14.78 -14.00
N GLN A 87 -12.49 -15.73 -14.62
CA GLN A 87 -12.77 -17.18 -14.52
C GLN A 87 -11.83 -17.90 -13.55
N GLY A 88 -10.76 -17.24 -13.10
CA GLY A 88 -9.81 -17.85 -12.20
C GLY A 88 -8.84 -16.82 -11.62
N ILE A 89 -8.06 -17.27 -10.67
CA ILE A 89 -7.00 -16.52 -10.02
C ILE A 89 -5.68 -17.14 -10.47
N LYS A 90 -4.83 -16.35 -11.12
CA LYS A 90 -3.50 -16.77 -11.56
C LYS A 90 -2.49 -16.60 -10.42
N ASP A 91 -2.48 -15.42 -9.83
CA ASP A 91 -1.62 -15.03 -8.73
C ASP A 91 -2.41 -14.14 -7.77
N ASP A 92 -2.03 -14.12 -6.50
CA ASP A 92 -2.67 -13.24 -5.53
C ASP A 92 -2.39 -11.77 -5.80
N LEU A 93 -3.45 -10.97 -5.68
CA LEU A 93 -3.34 -9.52 -5.52
C LEU A 93 -2.82 -9.23 -4.12
N MET A 94 -1.86 -8.35 -4.00
CA MET A 94 -1.22 -8.04 -2.73
C MET A 94 -1.49 -6.61 -2.28
N SER A 95 -1.57 -6.44 -0.97
CA SER A 95 -1.35 -5.15 -0.33
C SER A 95 -0.02 -5.20 0.41
N VAL A 96 0.79 -4.17 0.23
CA VAL A 96 2.10 -4.01 0.87
C VAL A 96 2.10 -2.71 1.66
N ALA A 97 2.51 -2.77 2.91
CA ALA A 97 2.71 -1.60 3.76
C ALA A 97 4.18 -1.47 4.15
N VAL A 98 4.69 -0.24 4.09
CA VAL A 98 6.00 0.14 4.59
C VAL A 98 5.83 1.27 5.59
N VAL A 99 6.48 1.17 6.75
CA VAL A 99 6.55 2.25 7.74
C VAL A 99 7.99 2.68 7.88
N ILE A 100 8.21 3.98 7.83
CA ILE A 100 9.51 4.62 7.97
C ILE A 100 9.43 5.57 9.17
N ASP A 101 10.38 5.46 10.09
CA ASP A 101 10.44 6.24 11.33
C ASP A 101 11.87 6.76 11.53
N ASP A 102 12.07 8.06 11.61
CA ASP A 102 13.35 8.71 11.85
C ASP A 102 13.52 9.17 13.32
N GLY A 103 12.60 8.75 14.19
CA GLY A 103 12.53 9.13 15.59
C GLY A 103 11.83 10.47 15.86
N GLN A 104 11.47 11.22 14.81
CA GLN A 104 10.68 12.45 14.89
C GLN A 104 9.39 12.37 14.09
N THR A 105 9.47 11.74 12.93
CA THR A 105 8.36 11.60 11.97
C THR A 105 8.20 10.15 11.57
N ARG A 106 6.96 9.66 11.59
CA ARG A 106 6.61 8.31 11.17
C ARG A 106 5.64 8.33 10.00
N ILE A 107 6.04 7.72 8.90
CA ILE A 107 5.28 7.71 7.64
C ILE A 107 4.89 6.28 7.29
N GLY A 108 3.60 6.06 7.04
CA GLY A 108 3.08 4.81 6.47
C GLY A 108 2.81 4.96 4.98
N ILE A 109 3.28 4.00 4.19
CA ILE A 109 3.03 3.92 2.74
C ILE A 109 2.36 2.58 2.47
N ILE A 110 1.16 2.62 1.90
CA ILE A 110 0.37 1.43 1.56
C ILE A 110 0.20 1.38 0.05
N SER A 111 0.61 0.28 -0.54
CA SER A 111 0.45 -0.05 -1.95
C SER A 111 -0.53 -1.20 -2.10
N ALA A 112 -1.51 -1.09 -3.00
CA ALA A 112 -2.49 -2.14 -3.27
C ALA A 112 -2.54 -2.48 -4.76
N ASP A 113 -2.55 -3.77 -5.09
CA ASP A 113 -2.64 -4.28 -6.46
C ASP A 113 -4.07 -4.12 -6.99
N THR A 114 -4.42 -2.88 -7.30
CA THR A 114 -5.73 -2.51 -7.85
C THR A 114 -5.53 -1.53 -9.01
N ILE A 115 -6.52 -1.45 -9.90
CA ILE A 115 -6.45 -0.51 -11.04
C ILE A 115 -6.39 0.96 -10.60
N GLY A 116 -6.97 1.27 -9.46
CA GLY A 116 -6.99 2.61 -8.90
C GLY A 116 -7.75 2.65 -7.59
N LEU A 117 -7.52 3.70 -6.83
CA LEU A 117 -8.18 3.95 -5.55
C LEU A 117 -8.90 5.30 -5.59
N MET A 118 -10.21 5.29 -5.44
CA MET A 118 -10.96 6.52 -5.30
C MET A 118 -10.66 7.16 -3.94
N ARG A 119 -10.71 8.49 -3.89
CA ARG A 119 -10.43 9.26 -2.68
C ARG A 119 -11.17 8.75 -1.44
N LYS A 120 -12.43 8.33 -1.59
CA LYS A 120 -13.22 7.81 -0.47
C LYS A 120 -12.58 6.59 0.21
N PHE A 121 -12.00 5.67 -0.59
CA PHE A 121 -11.31 4.49 -0.05
C PHE A 121 -9.99 4.86 0.62
N VAL A 122 -9.24 5.81 0.04
CA VAL A 122 -8.01 6.33 0.66
C VAL A 122 -8.30 6.96 2.03
N LEU A 123 -9.41 7.71 2.14
CA LEU A 123 -9.82 8.31 3.41
C LEU A 123 -10.25 7.24 4.41
N SER A 124 -11.05 6.25 4.00
CA SER A 124 -11.46 5.14 4.87
C SER A 124 -10.24 4.39 5.43
N VAL A 125 -9.27 4.03 4.57
CA VAL A 125 -8.03 3.38 5.04
C VAL A 125 -7.29 4.22 6.08
N ARG A 126 -7.22 5.55 5.88
CA ARG A 126 -6.57 6.45 6.85
C ARG A 126 -7.32 6.54 8.18
N GLU A 127 -8.65 6.48 8.14
CA GLU A 127 -9.51 6.49 9.32
C GLU A 127 -9.42 5.15 10.10
N ASP A 128 -9.23 4.03 9.39
CA ASP A 128 -9.13 2.69 9.97
C ASP A 128 -7.76 2.41 10.62
N VAL A 129 -6.73 3.21 10.32
CA VAL A 129 -5.41 3.05 10.94
C VAL A 129 -5.48 3.51 12.40
N PRO A 130 -5.14 2.63 13.39
CA PRO A 130 -5.19 2.98 14.79
C PRO A 130 -4.27 4.15 15.14
N ALA A 131 -4.81 5.14 15.87
CA ALA A 131 -4.07 6.35 16.26
C ALA A 131 -2.84 6.03 17.13
N GLU A 132 -2.91 4.93 17.91
CA GLU A 132 -1.80 4.47 18.76
C GLU A 132 -0.56 4.01 17.97
N TRP A 133 -0.67 3.79 16.66
CA TRP A 133 0.49 3.51 15.82
C TRP A 133 1.35 4.75 15.57
N GLY A 134 0.80 5.93 15.85
CA GLY A 134 1.53 7.21 15.83
C GLY A 134 2.09 7.54 14.45
N LEU A 135 1.33 7.28 13.38
CA LEU A 135 1.70 7.67 12.02
C LEU A 135 1.34 9.15 11.80
N ASP A 136 2.32 9.98 11.48
CA ASP A 136 2.12 11.39 11.15
C ASP A 136 1.51 11.55 9.75
N TYR A 137 1.90 10.66 8.83
CA TYR A 137 1.42 10.66 7.45
C TYR A 137 1.11 9.25 6.97
N ILE A 138 0.00 9.12 6.24
CA ILE A 138 -0.40 7.86 5.60
C ILE A 138 -0.63 8.13 4.11
N MET A 139 0.17 7.47 3.29
CA MET A 139 0.05 7.48 1.83
C MET A 139 -0.56 6.16 1.38
N VAL A 140 -1.59 6.23 0.53
CA VAL A 140 -2.22 5.03 -0.03
C VAL A 140 -2.26 5.20 -1.54
N HIS A 141 -1.75 4.22 -2.26
CA HIS A 141 -1.73 4.23 -3.73
C HIS A 141 -2.05 2.87 -4.32
N ALA A 142 -2.47 2.86 -5.58
CA ALA A 142 -2.68 1.66 -6.36
C ALA A 142 -1.45 1.36 -7.22
N THR A 143 -1.17 0.06 -7.42
CA THR A 143 -0.29 -0.43 -8.49
C THR A 143 -1.19 -1.01 -9.58
N PRO A 144 -1.35 -0.39 -10.76
CA PRO A 144 -2.36 -0.79 -11.74
C PRO A 144 -2.00 -2.07 -12.50
N VAL A 145 -1.87 -3.18 -11.77
CA VAL A 145 -1.46 -4.51 -12.30
C VAL A 145 -2.52 -5.60 -12.16
N SER A 146 -3.70 -5.27 -11.59
CA SER A 146 -4.73 -6.26 -11.27
C SER A 146 -5.22 -7.09 -12.46
N TYR A 147 -5.15 -6.59 -13.68
CA TYR A 147 -5.52 -7.33 -14.89
C TYR A 147 -4.54 -8.46 -15.25
N THR A 148 -3.36 -8.52 -14.65
CA THR A 148 -2.37 -9.58 -14.90
C THR A 148 -2.49 -10.77 -13.95
N HIS A 149 -3.21 -10.63 -12.85
CA HIS A 149 -3.35 -11.61 -11.79
C HIS A 149 -4.62 -12.47 -11.90
N LEU A 150 -5.60 -12.01 -12.66
CA LEU A 150 -6.83 -12.75 -12.91
C LEU A 150 -6.80 -13.35 -14.33
N THR A 151 -7.40 -14.52 -14.50
CA THR A 151 -7.46 -15.20 -15.80
C THR A 151 -8.77 -14.89 -16.52
N LEU A 152 -8.65 -14.63 -17.82
CA LEU A 152 -9.76 -14.64 -18.76
C LEU A 152 -9.96 -16.03 -19.36
N PRO A 153 -11.11 -16.27 -19.99
CA PRO A 153 -11.28 -17.38 -20.92
C PRO A 153 -10.14 -17.37 -21.97
N THR A 154 -9.55 -18.52 -22.22
CA THR A 154 -8.57 -18.68 -23.30
C THR A 154 -9.33 -18.64 -24.61
N ILE A 155 -9.19 -17.57 -25.38
CA ILE A 155 -9.66 -17.54 -26.77
C ILE A 155 -8.76 -18.51 -27.55
N PRO A 156 -9.28 -19.59 -28.12
CA PRO A 156 -8.47 -20.46 -29.02
C PRO A 156 -7.97 -19.62 -30.19
N GLN A 157 -6.65 -19.68 -30.44
CA GLN A 157 -6.04 -19.07 -31.62
C GLN A 157 -6.27 -19.96 -32.83
#